data_e0e94f09e596c95889282fb2c6dfe760
#
_entry.id   e0e94f09e596c95889282fb2c6dfe760
#
_cell.length_a   1.000
_cell.length_b   1.000
_cell.length_c   1.000
_cell.angle_alpha   90.00
_cell.angle_beta   90.00
_cell.angle_gamma   90.00
#
_symmetry.space_group_name_H-M   'P 1'
#
loop_
_entity.id
_entity.type
_entity.pdbx_description
1 polymer ?
#
loop_
_entity_poly.entity_id
_entity_poly.type
_entity_poly.pdbx_seq_one_letter_code
_entity_poly.pdbx_strand_id
1 'polypeptide(L)'
;MSKASSLYRCLSKTIFSPSELLNILNDEICETTSRGMFVTMLIGIYDKNKKELILSNAGHEPPLIYSNDKFFSKFEEAGPPLGIAPKVKFVEKKISFENSSLYIFTDGITEIKDQAGQMLGPEGFQNYIKKYQNISNNERLQKIIEDLISSGRIQKDDLTILAVDGE
;
A
#
# COMPACT_ATOMS: atom_id res chain seq x y z
N MET A 1 -1.90 -0.28 -17.01
CA MET A 1 -2.71 -0.94 -15.92
C MET A 1 -3.15 -2.36 -16.30
N SER A 2 -3.94 -2.59 -17.36
CA SER A 2 -4.47 -3.93 -17.72
C SER A 2 -3.40 -5.02 -17.89
N LYS A 3 -2.25 -4.70 -18.49
CA LYS A 3 -1.15 -5.64 -18.72
C LYS A 3 -0.49 -6.06 -17.39
N ALA A 4 -0.13 -5.13 -16.52
CA ALA A 4 0.45 -5.42 -15.22
C ALA A 4 -0.47 -6.30 -14.38
N SER A 5 -1.78 -6.00 -14.38
CA SER A 5 -2.79 -6.80 -13.68
C SER A 5 -2.92 -8.22 -14.25
N SER A 6 -2.85 -8.39 -15.57
CA SER A 6 -2.93 -9.71 -16.21
C SER A 6 -1.69 -10.55 -15.93
N LEU A 7 -0.50 -9.96 -16.02
CA LEU A 7 0.76 -10.62 -15.69
C LEU A 7 0.79 -11.04 -14.21
N TYR A 8 0.42 -10.13 -13.30
CA TYR A 8 0.33 -10.44 -11.89
C TYR A 8 -0.59 -11.63 -11.61
N ARG A 9 -1.80 -11.65 -12.20
CA ARG A 9 -2.75 -12.76 -12.04
C ARG A 9 -2.22 -14.10 -12.55
N CYS A 10 -1.39 -14.09 -13.58
CA CYS A 10 -0.77 -15.29 -14.11
C CYS A 10 0.34 -15.79 -13.19
N LEU A 11 1.28 -14.92 -12.85
CA LEU A 11 2.50 -15.26 -12.11
C LEU A 11 2.24 -15.57 -10.64
N SER A 12 1.30 -14.90 -10.01
CA SER A 12 0.96 -15.10 -8.59
C SER A 12 0.39 -16.49 -8.26
N LYS A 13 0.05 -17.28 -9.27
CA LYS A 13 -0.39 -18.67 -9.08
C LYS A 13 0.77 -19.64 -8.81
N THR A 14 1.98 -19.28 -9.18
CA THR A 14 3.16 -20.17 -9.11
C THR A 14 4.33 -19.55 -8.35
N ILE A 15 4.37 -18.23 -8.22
CA ILE A 15 5.44 -17.50 -7.54
C ILE A 15 4.89 -16.96 -6.23
N PHE A 16 5.50 -17.37 -5.11
CA PHE A 16 5.08 -17.04 -3.75
C PHE A 16 6.06 -16.12 -3.03
N SER A 17 6.99 -15.50 -3.75
CA SER A 17 7.89 -14.46 -3.24
C SER A 17 7.47 -13.10 -3.81
N PRO A 18 7.06 -12.13 -2.97
CA PRO A 18 6.70 -10.79 -3.43
C PRO A 18 7.81 -10.10 -4.21
N SER A 19 9.07 -10.22 -3.78
CA SER A 19 10.20 -9.60 -4.47
C SER A 19 10.48 -10.25 -5.83
N GLU A 20 10.40 -11.58 -5.92
CA GLU A 20 10.57 -12.32 -7.18
C GLU A 20 9.47 -11.94 -8.18
N LEU A 21 8.22 -11.84 -7.71
CA LEU A 21 7.10 -11.36 -8.52
C LEU A 21 7.36 -9.96 -9.08
N LEU A 22 7.79 -9.01 -8.22
CA LEU A 22 8.10 -7.65 -8.67
C LEU A 22 9.28 -7.62 -9.65
N ASN A 23 10.33 -8.43 -9.43
CA ASN A 23 11.46 -8.51 -10.36
C ASN A 23 11.01 -8.92 -11.76
N ILE A 24 10.22 -10.01 -11.87
CA ILE A 24 9.73 -10.52 -13.16
C ILE A 24 8.76 -9.53 -13.80
N LEU A 25 7.81 -8.99 -13.03
CA LEU A 25 6.88 -7.99 -13.53
C LEU A 25 7.60 -6.74 -14.05
N ASN A 26 8.64 -6.29 -13.37
CA ASN A 26 9.43 -5.14 -13.78
C ASN A 26 10.10 -5.37 -15.13
N ASP A 27 10.78 -6.50 -15.28
CA ASP A 27 11.49 -6.81 -16.52
C ASP A 27 10.52 -6.94 -17.71
N GLU A 28 9.40 -7.63 -17.53
CA GLU A 28 8.33 -7.76 -18.53
C GLU A 28 7.70 -6.40 -18.90
N ILE A 29 7.51 -5.52 -17.94
CA ILE A 29 6.97 -4.18 -18.19
C ILE A 29 8.01 -3.34 -18.96
N CYS A 30 9.27 -3.37 -18.55
CA CYS A 30 10.35 -2.66 -19.25
C CYS A 30 10.50 -3.07 -20.71
N GLU A 31 10.39 -4.37 -21.00
CA GLU A 31 10.53 -4.90 -22.36
C GLU A 31 9.35 -4.54 -23.27
N THR A 32 8.17 -4.40 -22.72
CA THR A 32 6.94 -4.43 -23.48
C THR A 32 6.11 -3.16 -23.42
N THR A 33 6.54 -2.16 -22.66
CA THR A 33 5.84 -0.87 -22.58
C THR A 33 6.58 0.24 -23.32
N SER A 34 5.83 1.24 -23.77
CA SER A 34 6.40 2.42 -24.38
C SER A 34 7.17 3.25 -23.33
N ARG A 35 8.21 3.97 -23.76
CA ARG A 35 9.03 4.82 -22.88
C ARG A 35 8.17 5.77 -22.05
N GLY A 36 8.42 5.81 -20.74
CA GLY A 36 7.78 6.74 -19.81
C GLY A 36 6.53 6.20 -19.10
N MET A 37 6.08 4.98 -19.42
CA MET A 37 5.01 4.34 -18.63
C MET A 37 5.61 3.55 -17.47
N PHE A 38 5.07 3.78 -16.29
CA PHE A 38 5.46 3.08 -15.08
C PHE A 38 4.22 2.69 -14.27
N VAL A 39 4.41 1.76 -13.33
CA VAL A 39 3.36 1.30 -12.40
C VAL A 39 3.93 1.22 -11.00
N THR A 40 3.27 1.82 -10.04
CA THR A 40 3.56 1.58 -8.62
C THR A 40 2.83 0.32 -8.16
N MET A 41 3.50 -0.51 -7.36
CA MET A 41 2.91 -1.75 -6.88
C MET A 41 3.45 -2.15 -5.50
N LEU A 42 2.55 -2.53 -4.62
CA LEU A 42 2.88 -3.17 -3.34
C LEU A 42 2.30 -4.58 -3.37
N ILE A 43 3.13 -5.59 -3.10
CA ILE A 43 2.70 -6.99 -3.00
C ILE A 43 2.95 -7.48 -1.59
N GLY A 44 1.93 -8.17 -1.03
CA GLY A 44 2.02 -8.77 0.30
C GLY A 44 1.49 -10.20 0.30
N ILE A 45 2.12 -11.04 1.13
CA ILE A 45 1.66 -12.40 1.46
C ILE A 45 1.54 -12.50 2.97
N TYR A 46 0.36 -12.84 3.44
CA TYR A 46 0.10 -13.11 4.85
C TYR A 46 0.02 -14.63 5.10
N ASP A 47 0.93 -15.13 5.93
CA ASP A 47 0.92 -16.51 6.44
C ASP A 47 0.18 -16.54 7.78
N LYS A 48 -1.07 -16.99 7.76
CA LYS A 48 -1.91 -17.10 8.98
C LYS A 48 -1.31 -18.01 10.04
N ASN A 49 -0.64 -19.09 9.65
CA ASN A 49 -0.11 -20.06 10.60
C ASN A 49 1.12 -19.51 11.34
N LYS A 50 1.93 -18.73 10.63
CA LYS A 50 3.12 -18.10 11.20
C LYS A 50 2.85 -16.71 11.76
N LYS A 51 1.66 -16.15 11.47
CA LYS A 51 1.32 -14.76 11.77
C LYS A 51 2.39 -13.79 11.24
N GLU A 52 2.87 -14.07 10.03
CA GLU A 52 3.88 -13.29 9.35
C GLU A 52 3.32 -12.64 8.09
N LEU A 53 3.65 -11.39 7.89
CA LEU A 53 3.39 -10.63 6.67
C LEU A 53 4.71 -10.40 5.95
N ILE A 54 4.78 -10.81 4.68
CA ILE A 54 5.92 -10.56 3.80
C ILE A 54 5.48 -9.55 2.76
N LEU A 55 6.18 -8.42 2.67
CA LEU A 55 5.85 -7.33 1.74
C LEU A 55 7.04 -6.97 0.87
N SER A 56 6.77 -6.54 -0.36
CA SER A 56 7.74 -5.90 -1.26
C SER A 56 7.08 -4.72 -1.97
N ASN A 57 7.80 -3.60 -2.09
CA ASN A 57 7.26 -2.33 -2.59
C ASN A 57 8.05 -1.83 -3.80
N ALA A 58 7.33 -1.55 -4.88
CA ALA A 58 7.81 -0.97 -6.12
C ALA A 58 7.21 0.44 -6.30
N GLY A 59 7.70 1.42 -5.55
CA GLY A 59 7.34 2.83 -5.67
C GLY A 59 5.92 3.20 -5.26
N HIS A 60 5.19 2.33 -4.58
CA HIS A 60 3.89 2.66 -3.99
C HIS A 60 4.07 3.41 -2.67
N GLU A 61 3.07 4.20 -2.25
CA GLU A 61 3.03 4.82 -0.93
C GLU A 61 3.36 3.79 0.17
N PRO A 62 4.27 4.12 1.12
CA PRO A 62 4.62 3.21 2.20
C PRO A 62 3.39 2.85 3.03
N PRO A 63 3.09 1.55 3.21
CA PRO A 63 1.96 1.14 4.02
C PRO A 63 2.17 1.52 5.49
N LEU A 64 1.07 1.81 6.19
CA LEU A 64 1.09 2.00 7.63
C LEU A 64 0.75 0.69 8.32
N ILE A 65 1.53 0.33 9.33
CA ILE A 65 1.25 -0.80 10.20
C ILE A 65 0.99 -0.26 11.60
N TYR A 66 -0.15 -0.63 12.16
CA TYR A 66 -0.55 -0.28 13.51
C TYR A 66 -0.50 -1.51 14.39
N SER A 67 0.27 -1.46 15.47
CA SER A 67 0.40 -2.55 16.43
C SER A 67 0.79 -1.98 17.80
N ASN A 68 0.22 -2.53 18.88
CA ASN A 68 0.52 -2.11 20.25
C ASN A 68 0.43 -0.59 20.45
N ASP A 69 -0.64 0.02 19.95
CA ASP A 69 -0.91 1.47 20.05
C ASP A 69 0.11 2.38 19.35
N LYS A 70 0.90 1.81 18.44
CA LYS A 70 1.91 2.55 17.69
C LYS A 70 1.82 2.27 16.20
N PHE A 71 2.10 3.30 15.41
CA PHE A 71 2.39 3.12 14.00
C PHE A 71 3.87 2.85 13.80
N PHE A 72 4.16 1.96 12.89
CA PHE A 72 5.48 1.82 12.35
C PHE A 72 5.40 1.59 10.85
N SER A 73 6.29 2.22 10.12
CA SER A 73 6.58 1.87 8.73
C SER A 73 7.99 1.29 8.71
N LYS A 74 8.09 0.02 8.35
CA LYS A 74 9.40 -0.61 8.10
C LYS A 74 9.81 -0.50 6.63
N PHE A 75 9.06 0.26 5.83
CA PHE A 75 9.22 0.36 4.38
C PHE A 75 9.77 1.71 3.92
N GLU A 76 10.78 2.23 4.61
CA GLU A 76 11.49 3.45 4.20
C GLU A 76 12.23 3.29 2.86
N GLU A 77 12.50 2.05 2.44
CA GLU A 77 13.15 1.73 1.18
C GLU A 77 12.17 1.06 0.21
N ALA A 78 11.33 1.86 -0.44
CA ALA A 78 10.62 1.39 -1.61
C ALA A 78 11.60 1.32 -2.79
N GLY A 79 11.55 0.23 -3.58
CA GLY A 79 12.19 0.21 -4.89
C GLY A 79 11.54 1.23 -5.84
N PRO A 80 12.15 1.49 -7.01
CA PRO A 80 11.53 2.38 -8.00
C PRO A 80 10.23 1.76 -8.53
N PRO A 81 9.32 2.55 -9.11
CA PRO A 81 8.16 2.03 -9.83
C PRO A 81 8.57 1.03 -10.92
N LEU A 82 7.72 0.05 -11.19
CA LEU A 82 7.91 -0.93 -12.26
C LEU A 82 7.95 -0.24 -13.63
N GLY A 83 8.88 -0.64 -14.49
CA GLY A 83 9.02 -0.11 -15.84
C GLY A 83 9.97 1.08 -15.97
N ILE A 84 10.56 1.58 -14.86
CA ILE A 84 11.55 2.68 -14.90
C ILE A 84 12.91 2.20 -15.38
N ALA A 85 13.40 1.07 -14.88
CA ALA A 85 14.68 0.49 -15.26
C ALA A 85 14.61 -1.04 -15.22
N PRO A 86 15.21 -1.74 -16.20
CA PRO A 86 15.26 -3.19 -16.17
C PRO A 86 16.24 -3.70 -15.11
N LYS A 87 16.07 -4.96 -14.72
CA LYS A 87 16.96 -5.68 -13.79
C LYS A 87 17.06 -5.05 -12.39
N VAL A 88 16.08 -4.26 -11.99
CA VAL A 88 15.95 -3.80 -10.60
C VAL A 88 15.75 -5.02 -9.71
N LYS A 89 16.38 -5.01 -8.52
CA LYS A 89 16.20 -6.03 -7.49
C LYS A 89 15.36 -5.46 -6.35
N PHE A 90 14.12 -5.92 -6.27
CA PHE A 90 13.25 -5.58 -5.17
C PHE A 90 13.57 -6.45 -3.95
N VAL A 91 13.37 -5.90 -2.76
CA VAL A 91 13.62 -6.57 -1.48
C VAL A 91 12.33 -6.92 -0.78
N GLU A 92 12.36 -8.00 0.01
CA GLU A 92 11.26 -8.38 0.89
C GLU A 92 11.53 -7.93 2.32
N LYS A 93 10.47 -7.54 2.99
CA LYS A 93 10.49 -7.36 4.45
C LYS A 93 9.48 -8.29 5.10
N LYS A 94 9.93 -9.05 6.09
CA LYS A 94 9.11 -9.90 6.93
C LYS A 94 8.78 -9.18 8.23
N ILE A 95 7.53 -9.26 8.63
CA ILE A 95 7.01 -8.56 9.79
C ILE A 95 6.13 -9.53 10.56
N SER A 96 6.29 -9.59 11.89
CA SER A 96 5.29 -10.23 12.75
C SER A 96 3.99 -9.42 12.64
N PHE A 97 2.89 -10.10 12.34
CA PHE A 97 1.61 -9.46 12.03
C PHE A 97 0.49 -9.93 12.97
N GLU A 98 0.86 -10.43 14.14
CA GLU A 98 -0.08 -10.77 15.21
C GLU A 98 -0.64 -9.50 15.85
N ASN A 99 -1.96 -9.44 16.07
CA ASN A 99 -2.64 -8.28 16.66
C ASN A 99 -2.24 -6.94 16.03
N SER A 100 -2.08 -6.95 14.73
CA SER A 100 -1.63 -5.79 13.96
C SER A 100 -2.62 -5.48 12.84
N SER A 101 -2.66 -4.23 12.39
CA SER A 101 -3.44 -3.80 11.22
C SER A 101 -2.51 -3.17 10.18
N LEU A 102 -2.65 -3.61 8.93
CA LEU A 102 -1.99 -3.03 7.77
C LEU A 102 -2.96 -2.11 7.04
N TYR A 103 -2.52 -0.91 6.70
CA TYR A 103 -3.25 0.03 5.87
C TYR A 103 -2.43 0.34 4.61
N ILE A 104 -3.00 0.04 3.46
CA ILE A 104 -2.48 0.40 2.14
C ILE A 104 -3.40 1.46 1.56
N PHE A 105 -2.85 2.54 1.04
CA PHE A 105 -3.63 3.68 0.56
C PHE A 105 -2.93 4.36 -0.61
N THR A 106 -3.72 5.09 -1.41
CA THR A 106 -3.17 5.94 -2.47
C THR A 106 -2.84 7.33 -1.94
N ASP A 107 -1.97 8.04 -2.63
CA ASP A 107 -1.59 9.43 -2.35
C ASP A 107 -2.78 10.38 -2.27
N GLY A 108 -3.88 10.07 -2.98
CA GLY A 108 -5.14 10.79 -2.84
C GLY A 108 -5.61 10.98 -1.39
N ILE A 109 -5.27 10.05 -0.47
CA ILE A 109 -5.58 10.20 0.96
C ILE A 109 -4.71 11.26 1.63
N THR A 110 -3.39 11.19 1.42
CA THR A 110 -2.43 12.07 2.09
C THR A 110 -2.38 13.47 1.47
N GLU A 111 -2.74 13.59 0.21
CA GLU A 111 -2.79 14.85 -0.52
C GLU A 111 -4.10 15.64 -0.39
N ILE A 112 -5.11 15.10 0.31
CA ILE A 112 -6.33 15.85 0.65
C ILE A 112 -5.95 17.13 1.37
N LYS A 113 -6.49 18.28 0.87
CA LYS A 113 -6.18 19.60 1.41
C LYS A 113 -7.34 20.16 2.22
N ASP A 114 -7.01 20.83 3.31
CA ASP A 114 -7.97 21.65 4.03
C ASP A 114 -8.24 22.99 3.29
N GLN A 115 -9.12 23.81 3.87
CA GLN A 115 -9.48 25.14 3.30
C GLN A 115 -8.29 26.11 3.25
N ALA A 116 -7.26 25.90 4.08
CA ALA A 116 -6.02 26.68 4.07
C ALA A 116 -4.99 26.14 3.05
N GLY A 117 -5.31 25.02 2.36
CA GLY A 117 -4.42 24.40 1.38
C GLY A 117 -3.39 23.45 2.00
N GLN A 118 -3.47 23.17 3.29
CA GLN A 118 -2.55 22.24 3.97
C GLN A 118 -2.98 20.79 3.70
N MET A 119 -2.01 19.97 3.29
CA MET A 119 -2.23 18.54 3.06
C MET A 119 -2.46 17.79 4.37
N LEU A 120 -3.26 16.72 4.30
CA LEU A 120 -3.49 15.82 5.44
C LEU A 120 -2.19 15.17 5.91
N GLY A 121 -1.39 14.68 4.96
CA GLY A 121 -0.16 13.96 5.22
C GLY A 121 -0.36 12.59 5.87
N PRO A 122 0.71 11.80 6.01
CA PRO A 122 0.66 10.50 6.66
C PRO A 122 0.25 10.59 8.14
N GLU A 123 0.72 11.58 8.87
CA GLU A 123 0.37 11.79 10.29
C GLU A 123 -1.12 12.10 10.48
N GLY A 124 -1.69 12.92 9.61
CA GLY A 124 -3.12 13.21 9.62
C GLY A 124 -3.94 11.94 9.39
N PHE A 125 -3.53 11.09 8.45
CA PHE A 125 -4.19 9.81 8.20
C PHE A 125 -4.07 8.86 9.40
N GLN A 126 -2.90 8.77 10.05
CA GLN A 126 -2.72 8.01 11.28
C GLN A 126 -3.69 8.43 12.39
N ASN A 127 -3.99 9.73 12.51
CA ASN A 127 -4.94 10.22 13.51
C ASN A 127 -6.36 9.72 13.24
N TYR A 128 -6.79 9.63 11.98
CA TYR A 128 -8.08 9.01 11.63
C TYR A 128 -8.11 7.52 11.96
N ILE A 129 -7.04 6.78 11.66
CA ILE A 129 -6.94 5.36 12.01
C ILE A 129 -7.06 5.18 13.53
N LYS A 130 -6.30 5.95 14.32
CA LYS A 130 -6.36 5.90 15.80
C LYS A 130 -7.76 6.18 16.34
N LYS A 131 -8.44 7.18 15.78
CA LYS A 131 -9.80 7.55 16.20
C LYS A 131 -10.78 6.39 16.13
N TYR A 132 -10.62 5.51 15.13
CA TYR A 132 -11.57 4.43 14.83
C TYR A 132 -11.00 3.02 15.04
N GLN A 133 -9.85 2.86 15.71
CA GLN A 133 -9.19 1.57 15.87
C GLN A 133 -9.99 0.50 16.62
N ASN A 134 -10.90 0.92 17.51
CA ASN A 134 -11.66 0.03 18.40
C ASN A 134 -12.94 -0.52 17.78
N ILE A 135 -13.21 -0.26 16.51
CA ILE A 135 -14.37 -0.77 15.79
C ILE A 135 -13.94 -1.72 14.67
N SER A 136 -14.90 -2.51 14.15
CA SER A 136 -14.63 -3.49 13.10
C SER A 136 -13.96 -2.85 11.87
N ASN A 137 -13.15 -3.61 11.16
CA ASN A 137 -12.39 -3.13 10.00
C ASN A 137 -13.29 -2.44 8.96
N ASN A 138 -14.43 -3.07 8.62
CA ASN A 138 -15.35 -2.52 7.63
C ASN A 138 -15.97 -1.18 8.10
N GLU A 139 -16.45 -1.12 9.34
CA GLU A 139 -16.98 0.12 9.91
C GLU A 139 -15.90 1.20 10.06
N ARG A 140 -14.69 0.81 10.41
CA ARG A 140 -13.52 1.68 10.54
C ARG A 140 -13.23 2.41 9.24
N LEU A 141 -13.10 1.67 8.13
CA LEU A 141 -12.84 2.25 6.82
C LEU A 141 -13.97 3.20 6.37
N GLN A 142 -15.23 2.78 6.56
CA GLN A 142 -16.36 3.60 6.22
C GLN A 142 -16.34 4.94 6.99
N LYS A 143 -16.13 4.90 8.31
CA LYS A 143 -16.08 6.11 9.15
C LYS A 143 -14.89 7.01 8.82
N ILE A 144 -13.74 6.45 8.48
CA ILE A 144 -12.58 7.24 8.03
C ILE A 144 -12.93 8.01 6.76
N ILE A 145 -13.53 7.34 5.78
CA ILE A 145 -13.91 7.98 4.51
C ILE A 145 -15.00 9.03 4.72
N GLU A 146 -16.04 8.72 5.51
CA GLU A 146 -17.11 9.67 5.85
C GLU A 146 -16.55 10.94 6.50
N ASP A 147 -15.66 10.79 7.48
CA ASP A 147 -15.03 11.93 8.16
C ASP A 147 -14.12 12.74 7.22
N LEU A 148 -13.34 12.08 6.37
CA LEU A 148 -12.49 12.75 5.40
C LEU A 148 -13.31 13.62 4.44
N ILE A 149 -14.42 13.08 3.94
CA ILE A 149 -15.32 13.80 3.01
C ILE A 149 -16.07 14.93 3.74
N SER A 150 -16.59 14.64 4.94
CA SER A 150 -17.40 15.62 5.71
C SER A 150 -16.57 16.75 6.33
N SER A 151 -15.25 16.60 6.40
CA SER A 151 -14.34 17.60 6.98
C SER A 151 -14.21 18.91 6.17
N GLY A 152 -14.91 19.03 5.03
CA GLY A 152 -14.80 20.18 4.12
C GLY A 152 -13.47 20.28 3.39
N ARG A 153 -12.69 19.20 3.37
CA ARG A 153 -11.43 19.10 2.66
C ARG A 153 -11.66 18.96 1.15
N ILE A 154 -10.72 19.42 0.37
CA ILE A 154 -10.77 19.38 -1.09
C ILE A 154 -10.09 18.11 -1.56
N GLN A 155 -10.88 17.20 -2.12
CA GLN A 155 -10.40 16.00 -2.81
C GLN A 155 -10.05 16.36 -4.25
N LYS A 156 -8.86 15.96 -4.71
CA LYS A 156 -8.40 16.16 -6.10
C LYS A 156 -8.22 14.88 -6.87
N ASP A 157 -8.07 13.75 -6.17
CA ASP A 157 -7.81 12.44 -6.78
C ASP A 157 -8.66 11.35 -6.11
N ASP A 158 -8.66 10.15 -6.68
CA ASP A 158 -9.40 9.01 -6.16
C ASP A 158 -8.84 8.55 -4.81
N LEU A 159 -9.73 8.26 -3.86
CA LEU A 159 -9.39 7.78 -2.53
C LEU A 159 -9.51 6.26 -2.48
N THR A 160 -8.40 5.59 -2.26
CA THR A 160 -8.39 4.13 -2.06
C THR A 160 -7.74 3.81 -0.73
N ILE A 161 -8.40 2.99 0.08
CA ILE A 161 -7.86 2.43 1.31
C ILE A 161 -8.17 0.93 1.35
N LEU A 162 -7.15 0.14 1.62
CA LEU A 162 -7.28 -1.27 1.97
C LEU A 162 -6.76 -1.46 3.39
N ALA A 163 -7.52 -2.17 4.22
CA ALA A 163 -7.06 -2.58 5.54
C ALA A 163 -7.12 -4.10 5.70
N VAL A 164 -6.09 -4.64 6.36
CA VAL A 164 -5.98 -6.05 6.69
C VAL A 164 -5.62 -6.15 8.17
N ASP A 165 -6.42 -6.89 8.95
CA ASP A 165 -6.15 -7.15 10.35
C ASP A 165 -5.51 -8.54 10.50
N GLY A 166 -4.42 -8.63 11.27
CA GLY A 166 -3.77 -9.86 11.70
C GLY A 166 -4.49 -10.44 12.92
N GLU A 167 -4.82 -11.73 12.84
CA GLU A 167 -5.43 -12.51 13.92
C GLU A 167 -4.38 -12.99 14.93
#